data_5907a452e261ca390d85629c4b6d0623
#
_entry.id   5907a452e261ca390d85629c4b6d0623
#
_cell.length_a   1.000
_cell.length_b   1.000
_cell.length_c   1.000
_cell.angle_alpha   90.00
_cell.angle_beta   90.00
_cell.angle_gamma   90.00
#
_symmetry.space_group_name_H-M   'P 1'
#
loop_
_entity.id
_entity.type
_entity.pdbx_description
1 polymer ?
#
loop_
_entity_poly.entity_id
_entity_poly.type
_entity_poly.pdbx_seq_one_letter_code
_entity_poly.pdbx_strand_id
1 'polypeptide(L)'
;MRTIYAVFCLLTATLAGAQTYEAGLFAGGANNIGDIGRMNYISPSGPAFGALFKWNKSKRYAWRAHMIYGRFTADDSKSDMRSRQQRGLRMENSILEASAGLEFNFVEYNLHKLGPAFTPYLYTGVTYFRYDFNYFDAGQLIDVGQREGSFAIPMTAGAKMRLNQFLILGLEVGARYTFTDNLDASNPEGSNFEAFRLGNVFSDDWYVFSGVTLTYTFGRKPCQDCFE
;
A
#
# COMPACT_ATOMS: atom_id res chain seq x y z
N MET A 1 -16.64 -31.10 22.41
CA MET A 1 -17.56 -30.63 21.35
C MET A 1 -18.45 -29.45 21.81
N ARG A 2 -19.15 -29.57 22.97
CA ARG A 2 -20.01 -28.46 23.48
C ARG A 2 -19.29 -27.11 23.67
N THR A 3 -18.05 -27.13 24.13
CA THR A 3 -17.22 -25.91 24.30
C THR A 3 -16.82 -25.24 22.98
N ILE A 4 -16.59 -26.01 21.91
CA ILE A 4 -16.26 -25.48 20.58
C ILE A 4 -17.47 -24.77 19.97
N TYR A 5 -18.68 -25.34 20.13
CA TYR A 5 -19.92 -24.67 19.67
C TYR A 5 -20.21 -23.39 20.45
N ALA A 6 -19.93 -23.35 21.76
CA ALA A 6 -20.11 -22.16 22.58
C ALA A 6 -19.14 -21.04 22.17
N VAL A 7 -17.88 -21.36 21.89
CA VAL A 7 -16.89 -20.38 21.39
C VAL A 7 -17.27 -19.90 20.00
N PHE A 8 -17.73 -20.80 19.11
CA PHE A 8 -18.20 -20.41 17.75
C PHE A 8 -19.45 -19.54 17.82
N CYS A 9 -20.43 -19.84 18.70
CA CYS A 9 -21.59 -18.98 18.92
C CYS A 9 -21.23 -17.64 19.56
N LEU A 10 -20.24 -17.57 20.46
CA LEU A 10 -19.75 -16.30 21.02
C LEU A 10 -19.08 -15.44 19.94
N LEU A 11 -18.27 -16.03 19.06
CA LEU A 11 -17.65 -15.35 17.93
C LEU A 11 -18.68 -14.83 16.90
N THR A 12 -19.77 -15.55 16.68
CA THR A 12 -20.85 -15.10 15.77
C THR A 12 -21.75 -14.03 16.38
N ALA A 13 -21.94 -14.02 17.70
CA ALA A 13 -22.75 -13.02 18.41
C ALA A 13 -22.12 -11.62 18.43
N THR A 14 -20.78 -11.52 18.35
CA THR A 14 -20.08 -10.23 18.28
C THR A 14 -20.18 -9.55 16.91
N LEU A 15 -20.66 -10.26 15.88
CA LEU A 15 -20.85 -9.73 14.51
C LEU A 15 -22.18 -8.98 14.33
N ALA A 16 -23.05 -8.93 15.35
CA ALA A 16 -24.38 -8.33 15.28
C ALA A 16 -24.42 -6.79 15.47
N GLY A 17 -23.26 -6.12 15.54
CA GLY A 17 -23.20 -4.64 15.50
C GLY A 17 -23.58 -4.09 14.11
N ALA A 18 -24.13 -2.87 14.07
CA ALA A 18 -24.44 -2.12 12.83
C ALA A 18 -23.14 -1.71 12.07
N GLN A 19 -22.22 -2.66 11.87
CA GLN A 19 -20.91 -2.44 11.30
C GLN A 19 -20.98 -2.68 9.80
N THR A 20 -20.42 -1.74 9.04
CA THR A 20 -20.38 -1.83 7.59
C THR A 20 -18.99 -2.22 7.14
N TYR A 21 -18.91 -3.22 6.31
CA TYR A 21 -17.66 -3.72 5.75
C TYR A 21 -17.55 -3.33 4.27
N GLU A 22 -16.34 -3.17 3.83
CA GLU A 22 -16.00 -3.00 2.42
C GLU A 22 -14.92 -4.02 2.05
N ALA A 23 -15.11 -4.68 0.90
CA ALA A 23 -14.07 -5.46 0.25
C ALA A 23 -13.88 -4.95 -1.17
N GLY A 24 -12.65 -4.88 -1.63
CA GLY A 24 -12.40 -4.32 -2.96
C GLY A 24 -11.02 -4.60 -3.49
N LEU A 25 -10.77 -4.02 -4.65
CA LEU A 25 -9.54 -4.16 -5.40
C LEU A 25 -8.85 -2.81 -5.55
N PHE A 26 -7.54 -2.86 -5.66
CA PHE A 26 -6.67 -1.76 -6.03
C PHE A 26 -6.03 -2.07 -7.39
N ALA A 27 -5.98 -1.07 -8.28
CA ALA A 27 -5.24 -1.13 -9.53
C ALA A 27 -4.52 0.21 -9.76
N GLY A 28 -3.25 0.15 -10.10
CA GLY A 28 -2.45 1.36 -10.26
C GLY A 28 -1.02 1.07 -10.69
N GLY A 29 -0.12 1.94 -10.27
CA GLY A 29 1.30 1.81 -10.52
C GLY A 29 2.15 1.96 -9.28
N ALA A 30 3.37 1.47 -9.38
CA ALA A 30 4.41 1.53 -8.36
C ALA A 30 5.62 2.31 -8.87
N ASN A 31 6.28 3.03 -7.99
CA ASN A 31 7.63 3.58 -8.18
C ASN A 31 8.40 3.56 -6.87
N ASN A 32 9.73 3.51 -6.96
CA ASN A 32 10.61 3.73 -5.82
C ASN A 32 11.15 5.17 -5.82
N ILE A 33 11.65 5.56 -4.66
CA ILE A 33 12.43 6.78 -4.43
C ILE A 33 13.62 6.35 -3.59
N GLY A 34 14.78 6.30 -4.21
CA GLY A 34 16.03 5.82 -3.61
C GLY A 34 17.23 6.42 -4.31
N ASP A 35 18.35 5.75 -4.22
CA ASP A 35 19.63 6.21 -4.79
C ASP A 35 19.73 6.00 -6.30
N ILE A 36 18.85 5.18 -6.89
CA ILE A 36 18.82 4.89 -8.33
C ILE A 36 17.55 5.45 -8.97
N GLY A 37 17.70 6.04 -10.16
CA GLY A 37 16.62 6.54 -10.97
C GLY A 37 16.14 7.94 -10.61
N ARG A 38 14.86 8.20 -10.83
CA ARG A 38 14.20 9.49 -10.56
C ARG A 38 13.84 9.62 -9.09
N MET A 39 13.84 10.86 -8.58
CA MET A 39 13.38 11.18 -7.22
C MET A 39 11.94 11.72 -7.18
N ASN A 40 11.15 11.52 -8.23
CA ASN A 40 9.79 12.03 -8.29
C ASN A 40 8.85 11.18 -7.42
N TYR A 41 8.06 11.84 -6.57
CA TYR A 41 7.14 11.15 -5.64
C TYR A 41 6.07 10.33 -6.35
N ILE A 42 5.52 10.83 -7.45
CA ILE A 42 4.49 10.16 -8.24
C ILE A 42 5.00 10.01 -9.67
N SER A 43 5.61 8.89 -9.96
CA SER A 43 6.15 8.56 -11.27
C SER A 43 6.09 7.05 -11.50
N PRO A 44 4.86 6.48 -11.62
CA PRO A 44 4.70 5.04 -11.79
C PRO A 44 5.58 4.49 -12.90
N SER A 45 6.41 3.51 -12.58
CA SER A 45 7.33 2.87 -13.53
C SER A 45 6.98 1.40 -13.80
N GLY A 46 5.99 0.87 -13.09
CA GLY A 46 5.44 -0.46 -13.30
C GLY A 46 4.05 -0.61 -12.69
N PRO A 47 3.34 -1.71 -13.00
CA PRO A 47 1.98 -1.95 -12.54
C PRO A 47 1.93 -2.38 -11.07
N ALA A 48 0.79 -2.07 -10.42
CA ALA A 48 0.48 -2.52 -9.07
C ALA A 48 -0.98 -2.95 -8.96
N PHE A 49 -1.23 -4.08 -8.30
CA PHE A 49 -2.56 -4.63 -8.09
C PHE A 49 -2.70 -5.17 -6.68
N GLY A 50 -3.90 -5.07 -6.11
CA GLY A 50 -4.11 -5.54 -4.76
C GLY A 50 -5.57 -5.73 -4.40
N ALA A 51 -5.76 -6.26 -3.19
CA ALA A 51 -7.06 -6.39 -2.55
C ALA A 51 -7.05 -5.65 -1.23
N LEU A 52 -8.21 -5.12 -0.85
CA LEU A 52 -8.37 -4.39 0.40
C LEU A 52 -9.68 -4.77 1.09
N PHE A 53 -9.65 -4.69 2.40
CA PHE A 53 -10.77 -4.88 3.27
C PHE A 53 -10.84 -3.73 4.27
N LYS A 54 -12.05 -3.19 4.48
CA LYS A 54 -12.28 -2.13 5.46
C LYS A 54 -13.41 -2.50 6.41
N TRP A 55 -13.18 -2.21 7.67
CA TRP A 55 -14.19 -2.27 8.71
C TRP A 55 -14.52 -0.84 9.16
N ASN A 56 -15.65 -0.32 8.69
CA ASN A 56 -16.10 1.02 8.99
C ASN A 56 -16.71 1.04 10.41
N LYS A 57 -15.93 1.51 11.37
CA LYS A 57 -16.32 1.59 12.78
C LYS A 57 -17.17 2.84 13.05
N SER A 58 -16.92 3.92 12.31
CA SER A 58 -17.68 5.17 12.39
C SER A 58 -17.75 5.87 11.03
N LYS A 59 -18.48 7.00 10.97
CA LYS A 59 -18.51 7.85 9.78
C LYS A 59 -17.16 8.50 9.47
N ARG A 60 -16.25 8.58 10.46
CA ARG A 60 -14.98 9.29 10.38
C ARG A 60 -13.78 8.37 10.26
N TYR A 61 -13.86 7.14 10.71
CA TYR A 61 -12.71 6.22 10.65
C TYR A 61 -13.12 4.77 10.37
N ALA A 62 -12.20 4.07 9.71
CA ALA A 62 -12.29 2.66 9.40
C ALA A 62 -10.95 1.97 9.66
N TRP A 63 -10.99 0.75 10.15
CA TRP A 63 -9.84 -0.14 10.07
C TRP A 63 -9.70 -0.66 8.65
N ARG A 64 -8.51 -0.54 8.09
CA ARG A 64 -8.20 -1.00 6.74
C ARG A 64 -7.06 -2.01 6.78
N ALA A 65 -7.24 -3.12 6.08
CA ALA A 65 -6.16 -4.05 5.73
C ALA A 65 -6.09 -4.19 4.22
N HIS A 66 -4.89 -4.34 3.67
CA HIS A 66 -4.72 -4.59 2.25
C HIS A 66 -3.48 -5.43 1.97
N MET A 67 -3.50 -6.06 0.81
CA MET A 67 -2.35 -6.74 0.23
C MET A 67 -2.17 -6.23 -1.20
N ILE A 68 -0.98 -5.74 -1.53
CA ILE A 68 -0.67 -5.18 -2.86
C ILE A 68 0.61 -5.83 -3.36
N TYR A 69 0.56 -6.26 -4.62
CA TYR A 69 1.74 -6.64 -5.40
C TYR A 69 2.04 -5.53 -6.40
N GLY A 70 3.29 -5.10 -6.48
CA GLY A 70 3.75 -4.10 -7.43
C GLY A 70 5.10 -4.46 -8.03
N ARG A 71 5.33 -4.01 -9.25
CA ARG A 71 6.64 -3.99 -9.90
C ARG A 71 7.01 -2.56 -10.19
N PHE A 72 8.29 -2.25 -10.14
CA PHE A 72 8.81 -0.96 -10.55
C PHE A 72 10.21 -1.11 -11.13
N THR A 73 10.58 -0.14 -11.95
CA THR A 73 11.90 -0.01 -12.56
C THR A 73 12.47 1.35 -12.21
N ALA A 74 13.76 1.40 -11.94
CA ALA A 74 14.51 2.65 -11.81
C ALA A 74 15.62 2.71 -12.85
N ASP A 75 15.80 3.88 -13.45
CA ASP A 75 16.72 4.09 -14.56
C ASP A 75 17.40 5.46 -14.38
N ASP A 76 18.70 5.43 -14.13
CA ASP A 76 19.51 6.62 -13.93
C ASP A 76 19.55 7.55 -15.12
N SER A 77 19.41 7.02 -16.34
CA SER A 77 19.35 7.84 -17.56
C SER A 77 18.19 8.82 -17.59
N LYS A 78 17.14 8.51 -16.82
CA LYS A 78 15.93 9.33 -16.67
C LYS A 78 15.97 10.28 -15.47
N SER A 79 17.03 10.24 -14.67
CA SER A 79 17.20 11.10 -13.50
C SER A 79 17.49 12.55 -13.91
N ASP A 80 17.08 13.51 -13.07
CA ASP A 80 17.42 14.91 -13.24
C ASP A 80 18.86 15.25 -12.77
N MET A 81 19.54 14.28 -12.13
CA MET A 81 20.89 14.43 -11.62
C MET A 81 21.93 13.94 -12.64
N ARG A 82 22.85 14.82 -13.06
CA ARG A 82 23.95 14.47 -14.01
C ARG A 82 24.82 13.31 -13.54
N SER A 83 25.10 13.22 -12.23
CA SER A 83 25.90 12.13 -11.65
C SER A 83 25.25 10.77 -11.84
N ARG A 84 23.93 10.67 -11.66
CA ARG A 84 23.15 9.45 -11.91
C ARG A 84 23.13 9.14 -13.41
N GLN A 85 22.90 10.13 -14.28
CA GLN A 85 22.91 9.94 -15.73
C GLN A 85 24.27 9.39 -16.22
N GLN A 86 25.39 9.86 -15.64
CA GLN A 86 26.73 9.37 -15.98
C GLN A 86 26.98 7.95 -15.47
N ARG A 87 26.40 7.59 -14.31
CA ARG A 87 26.49 6.26 -13.74
C ARG A 87 25.67 5.24 -14.54
N GLY A 88 24.49 5.62 -15.01
CA GLY A 88 23.68 4.87 -15.97
C GLY A 88 23.16 3.52 -15.47
N LEU A 89 22.95 3.35 -14.17
CA LEU A 89 22.42 2.12 -13.59
C LEU A 89 20.92 1.97 -13.90
N ARG A 90 20.51 0.71 -14.03
CA ARG A 90 19.11 0.37 -14.22
C ARG A 90 18.77 -0.83 -13.37
N MET A 91 17.64 -0.76 -12.67
CA MET A 91 17.15 -1.85 -11.84
C MET A 91 15.67 -2.12 -12.06
N GLU A 92 15.27 -3.34 -11.75
CA GLU A 92 13.89 -3.79 -11.65
C GLU A 92 13.71 -4.52 -10.32
N ASN A 93 12.59 -4.28 -9.64
CA ASN A 93 12.27 -4.99 -8.41
C ASN A 93 10.76 -5.24 -8.32
N SER A 94 10.38 -6.24 -7.53
CA SER A 94 9.00 -6.53 -7.22
C SER A 94 8.75 -6.51 -5.72
N ILE A 95 7.59 -5.97 -5.33
CA ILE A 95 7.18 -5.87 -3.93
C ILE A 95 5.84 -6.60 -3.74
N LEU A 96 5.76 -7.37 -2.67
CA LEU A 96 4.51 -7.86 -2.12
C LEU A 96 4.36 -7.32 -0.70
N GLU A 97 3.40 -6.42 -0.49
CA GLU A 97 3.11 -5.85 0.83
C GLU A 97 1.80 -6.39 1.42
N ALA A 98 1.77 -6.50 2.75
CA ALA A 98 0.58 -6.66 3.57
C ALA A 98 0.56 -5.54 4.61
N SER A 99 -0.54 -4.80 4.70
CA SER A 99 -0.66 -3.63 5.54
C SER A 99 -1.95 -3.65 6.35
N ALA A 100 -1.89 -3.13 7.58
CA ALA A 100 -3.05 -2.93 8.43
C ALA A 100 -2.93 -1.60 9.18
N GLY A 101 -4.04 -0.87 9.28
CA GLY A 101 -4.02 0.45 9.91
C GLY A 101 -5.37 1.14 9.93
N LEU A 102 -5.33 2.45 10.13
CA LEU A 102 -6.50 3.31 10.29
C LEU A 102 -6.64 4.23 9.07
N GLU A 103 -7.84 4.25 8.51
CA GLU A 103 -8.29 5.20 7.49
C GLU A 103 -9.18 6.25 8.16
N PHE A 104 -8.80 7.53 8.05
CA PHE A 104 -9.54 8.67 8.60
C PHE A 104 -10.19 9.49 7.49
N ASN A 105 -11.49 9.72 7.58
CA ASN A 105 -12.28 10.51 6.64
C ASN A 105 -12.41 11.96 7.12
N PHE A 106 -12.04 12.94 6.31
CA PHE A 106 -12.15 14.36 6.65
C PHE A 106 -13.60 14.85 6.68
N VAL A 107 -14.45 14.26 5.83
CA VAL A 107 -15.88 14.54 5.82
C VAL A 107 -16.61 13.31 6.32
N GLU A 108 -17.73 13.48 7.04
CA GLU A 108 -18.55 12.36 7.51
C GLU A 108 -19.03 11.51 6.35
N TYR A 109 -18.55 10.28 6.28
CA TYR A 109 -18.88 9.33 5.24
C TYR A 109 -19.89 8.32 5.76
N ASN A 110 -21.18 8.68 5.66
CA ASN A 110 -22.27 7.84 6.14
C ASN A 110 -22.67 6.81 5.06
N LEU A 111 -22.34 5.55 5.30
CA LEU A 111 -22.65 4.45 4.38
C LEU A 111 -24.13 4.03 4.42
N HIS A 112 -24.89 4.40 5.44
CA HIS A 112 -26.32 4.07 5.56
C HIS A 112 -27.23 5.10 4.85
N LYS A 113 -26.76 6.33 4.67
CA LYS A 113 -27.53 7.39 4.02
C LYS A 113 -27.52 7.21 2.50
N LEU A 114 -28.67 7.32 1.84
CA LEU A 114 -28.77 7.29 0.38
C LEU A 114 -28.24 8.59 -0.23
N GLY A 115 -27.74 8.52 -1.47
CA GLY A 115 -27.26 9.67 -2.24
C GLY A 115 -25.74 9.74 -2.40
N PRO A 116 -25.28 10.74 -3.15
CA PRO A 116 -23.85 10.93 -3.40
C PRO A 116 -23.12 11.24 -2.10
N ALA A 117 -21.96 10.64 -1.90
CA ALA A 117 -21.07 10.90 -0.78
C ALA A 117 -19.64 10.96 -1.30
N PHE A 118 -18.90 11.96 -0.83
CA PHE A 118 -17.50 12.17 -1.17
C PHE A 118 -16.73 12.51 0.10
N THR A 119 -15.53 11.99 0.23
CA THR A 119 -14.62 12.37 1.31
C THR A 119 -13.16 12.20 0.90
N PRO A 120 -12.31 13.18 1.16
CA PRO A 120 -10.87 12.96 1.25
C PRO A 120 -10.58 12.09 2.48
N TYR A 121 -9.51 11.31 2.43
CA TYR A 121 -9.08 10.48 3.56
C TYR A 121 -7.57 10.38 3.65
N LEU A 122 -7.09 10.05 4.84
CA LEU A 122 -5.72 9.63 5.10
C LEU A 122 -5.74 8.20 5.65
N TYR A 123 -4.73 7.42 5.28
CA TYR A 123 -4.50 6.11 5.83
C TYR A 123 -3.06 6.01 6.33
N THR A 124 -2.89 5.44 7.52
CA THR A 124 -1.59 5.09 8.11
C THR A 124 -1.71 3.81 8.93
N GLY A 125 -0.59 3.16 9.18
CA GLY A 125 -0.56 1.90 9.93
C GLY A 125 0.83 1.27 9.94
N VAL A 126 0.85 -0.05 9.84
CA VAL A 126 2.06 -0.86 9.74
C VAL A 126 1.96 -1.71 8.49
N THR A 127 3.05 -1.76 7.74
CA THR A 127 3.21 -2.58 6.54
C THR A 127 4.39 -3.52 6.74
N TYR A 128 4.20 -4.79 6.43
CA TYR A 128 5.28 -5.74 6.19
C TYR A 128 5.33 -6.00 4.69
N PHE A 129 6.53 -5.93 4.11
CA PHE A 129 6.70 -6.18 2.68
C PHE A 129 7.89 -7.10 2.42
N ARG A 130 7.84 -7.78 1.27
CA ARG A 130 8.93 -8.59 0.75
C ARG A 130 9.30 -8.08 -0.64
N TYR A 131 10.58 -8.02 -0.92
CA TYR A 131 11.16 -7.55 -2.17
C TYR A 131 12.25 -8.49 -2.65
N ASP A 132 12.62 -8.41 -3.94
CA ASP A 132 13.67 -9.23 -4.52
C ASP A 132 15.04 -8.66 -4.11
N PHE A 133 15.89 -9.51 -3.53
CA PHE A 133 17.23 -9.13 -3.07
C PHE A 133 18.18 -9.09 -4.27
N ASN A 134 18.60 -7.90 -4.62
CA ASN A 134 19.48 -7.63 -5.74
C ASN A 134 20.67 -6.78 -5.28
N TYR A 135 21.75 -6.79 -6.06
CA TYR A 135 22.89 -5.88 -5.88
C TYR A 135 23.54 -5.58 -7.24
N PHE A 136 24.41 -4.56 -7.28
CA PHE A 136 25.17 -4.22 -8.48
C PHE A 136 26.60 -4.74 -8.39
N ASP A 137 27.06 -5.43 -9.44
CA ASP A 137 28.46 -5.78 -9.65
C ASP A 137 28.92 -5.23 -11.01
N ALA A 138 29.99 -4.43 -11.00
CA ALA A 138 30.54 -3.76 -12.17
C ALA A 138 29.47 -3.05 -13.05
N GLY A 139 28.43 -2.48 -12.42
CA GLY A 139 27.34 -1.77 -13.10
C GLY A 139 26.22 -2.67 -13.63
N GLN A 140 26.30 -3.97 -13.41
CA GLN A 140 25.25 -4.93 -13.78
C GLN A 140 24.42 -5.32 -12.56
N LEU A 141 23.10 -5.37 -12.73
CA LEU A 141 22.20 -5.85 -11.70
C LEU A 141 22.30 -7.38 -11.59
N ILE A 142 22.62 -7.87 -10.41
CA ILE A 142 22.70 -9.30 -10.08
C ILE A 142 21.50 -9.67 -9.23
N ASP A 143 20.65 -10.54 -9.76
CA ASP A 143 19.55 -11.15 -9.03
C ASP A 143 20.06 -12.38 -8.28
N VAL A 144 19.93 -12.38 -6.97
CA VAL A 144 20.34 -13.47 -6.09
C VAL A 144 19.29 -14.59 -6.04
N GLY A 145 18.08 -14.34 -6.55
CA GLY A 145 16.96 -15.28 -6.49
C GLY A 145 16.37 -15.45 -5.07
N GLN A 146 16.70 -14.54 -4.16
CA GLN A 146 16.20 -14.52 -2.79
C GLN A 146 15.28 -13.31 -2.58
N ARG A 147 14.41 -13.42 -1.58
CA ARG A 147 13.53 -12.32 -1.16
C ARG A 147 13.81 -11.95 0.27
N GLU A 148 14.00 -10.67 0.50
CA GLU A 148 14.09 -10.10 1.83
C GLU A 148 12.77 -9.49 2.26
N GLY A 149 12.60 -9.30 3.57
CA GLY A 149 11.41 -8.70 4.15
C GLY A 149 11.77 -7.61 5.14
N SER A 150 11.03 -6.51 5.08
CA SER A 150 11.18 -5.40 6.01
C SER A 150 9.82 -4.80 6.38
N PHE A 151 9.84 -3.87 7.32
CA PHE A 151 8.68 -3.10 7.71
C PHE A 151 8.68 -1.72 7.06
N ALA A 152 7.49 -1.14 6.97
CA ALA A 152 7.32 0.24 6.52
C ALA A 152 6.15 0.92 7.24
N ILE A 153 6.16 2.24 7.25
CA ILE A 153 5.05 3.07 7.69
C ILE A 153 4.34 3.61 6.45
N PRO A 154 3.10 3.18 6.17
CA PRO A 154 2.34 3.69 5.06
C PRO A 154 1.74 5.07 5.38
N MET A 155 1.87 6.01 4.45
CA MET A 155 1.26 7.33 4.47
C MET A 155 0.50 7.52 3.17
N THR A 156 -0.81 7.25 3.18
CA THR A 156 -1.66 7.33 2.00
C THR A 156 -2.65 8.46 2.11
N ALA A 157 -2.69 9.30 1.11
CA ALA A 157 -3.72 10.31 0.92
C ALA A 157 -4.61 9.89 -0.26
N GLY A 158 -5.92 10.06 -0.11
CA GLY A 158 -6.86 9.70 -1.14
C GLY A 158 -8.17 10.45 -1.04
N ALA A 159 -9.01 10.22 -2.03
CA ALA A 159 -10.38 10.68 -2.04
C ALA A 159 -11.27 9.54 -2.53
N LYS A 160 -12.45 9.39 -1.93
CA LYS A 160 -13.40 8.35 -2.32
C LYS A 160 -14.79 8.93 -2.50
N MET A 161 -15.51 8.36 -3.48
CA MET A 161 -16.87 8.73 -3.79
C MET A 161 -17.74 7.49 -3.94
N ARG A 162 -18.99 7.62 -3.52
CA ARG A 162 -19.99 6.57 -3.72
C ARG A 162 -20.54 6.66 -5.15
N LEU A 163 -20.42 5.57 -5.91
CA LEU A 163 -20.99 5.44 -7.23
C LEU A 163 -22.47 5.02 -7.15
N ASN A 164 -22.78 4.07 -6.28
CA ASN A 164 -24.13 3.60 -5.99
C ASN A 164 -24.22 3.09 -4.55
N GLN A 165 -25.33 2.44 -4.18
CA GLN A 165 -25.55 1.95 -2.82
C GLN A 165 -24.48 0.96 -2.33
N PHE A 166 -23.79 0.26 -3.22
CA PHE A 166 -22.86 -0.81 -2.89
C PHE A 166 -21.42 -0.51 -3.31
N LEU A 167 -21.21 0.33 -4.33
CA LEU A 167 -19.90 0.57 -4.93
C LEU A 167 -19.35 1.94 -4.56
N ILE A 168 -18.08 1.93 -4.15
CA ILE A 168 -17.30 3.12 -3.81
C ILE A 168 -16.05 3.10 -4.67
N LEU A 169 -15.81 4.19 -5.40
CA LEU A 169 -14.59 4.45 -6.16
C LEU A 169 -13.67 5.34 -5.33
N GLY A 170 -12.40 4.99 -5.25
CA GLY A 170 -11.37 5.80 -4.62
C GLY A 170 -10.20 6.07 -5.56
N LEU A 171 -9.55 7.20 -5.35
CA LEU A 171 -8.24 7.54 -5.91
C LEU A 171 -7.28 7.70 -4.74
N GLU A 172 -6.08 7.13 -4.83
CA GLU A 172 -5.12 7.23 -3.75
C GLU A 172 -3.68 7.29 -4.25
N VAL A 173 -2.86 7.99 -3.47
CA VAL A 173 -1.41 8.00 -3.56
C VAL A 173 -0.88 7.71 -2.17
N GLY A 174 -0.03 6.72 -2.05
CA GLY A 174 0.52 6.31 -0.77
C GLY A 174 2.01 6.07 -0.85
N ALA A 175 2.78 6.84 -0.10
CA ALA A 175 4.19 6.60 0.15
C ALA A 175 4.36 5.63 1.33
N ARG A 176 5.44 4.85 1.29
CA ARG A 176 5.87 3.96 2.37
C ARG A 176 7.29 4.34 2.74
N TYR A 177 7.44 4.79 3.97
CA TYR A 177 8.77 4.93 4.58
C TYR A 177 9.23 3.55 5.02
N THR A 178 10.27 3.02 4.42
CA THR A 178 10.78 1.67 4.72
C THR A 178 11.88 1.73 5.77
N PHE A 179 12.16 0.61 6.41
CA PHE A 179 13.30 0.43 7.31
C PHE A 179 14.37 -0.43 6.65
N THR A 180 14.61 -0.22 5.36
CA THR A 180 15.67 -0.85 4.58
C THR A 180 16.18 0.11 3.51
N ASP A 181 17.45 -0.01 3.17
CA ASP A 181 18.17 0.80 2.19
C ASP A 181 18.62 -0.04 0.98
N ASN A 182 18.01 -1.22 0.78
CA ASN A 182 18.35 -2.10 -0.34
C ASN A 182 17.17 -2.38 -1.29
N LEU A 183 16.13 -1.54 -1.26
CA LEU A 183 14.99 -1.71 -2.15
C LEU A 183 15.37 -1.41 -3.62
N ASP A 184 16.34 -0.53 -3.81
CA ASP A 184 16.87 -0.14 -5.11
C ASP A 184 18.17 -0.86 -5.49
N ALA A 185 18.57 -1.89 -4.73
CA ALA A 185 19.79 -2.67 -4.91
C ALA A 185 21.11 -1.89 -4.68
N SER A 186 21.05 -0.71 -4.03
CA SER A 186 22.22 0.15 -3.80
C SER A 186 23.02 -0.23 -2.55
N ASN A 187 22.38 -0.79 -1.52
CA ASN A 187 22.97 -1.09 -0.23
C ASN A 187 22.65 -2.51 0.27
N PRO A 188 23.16 -3.55 -0.39
CA PRO A 188 22.92 -4.93 0.03
C PRO A 188 23.43 -5.18 1.45
N GLU A 189 22.61 -5.83 2.28
CA GLU A 189 22.93 -6.17 3.66
C GLU A 189 23.85 -7.40 3.73
N GLY A 190 24.74 -7.42 4.74
CA GLY A 190 25.66 -8.52 5.02
C GLY A 190 27.13 -8.20 4.71
N SER A 191 28.02 -8.83 5.47
CA SER A 191 29.48 -8.61 5.38
C SER A 191 30.08 -9.02 4.02
N ASN A 192 29.45 -9.96 3.32
CA ASN A 192 29.90 -10.42 2.00
C ASN A 192 29.58 -9.44 0.88
N PHE A 193 28.71 -8.45 1.13
CA PHE A 193 28.23 -7.51 0.12
C PHE A 193 28.73 -6.08 0.33
N GLU A 194 29.59 -5.83 1.34
CA GLU A 194 30.10 -4.47 1.63
C GLU A 194 30.80 -3.81 0.43
N ALA A 195 31.50 -4.60 -0.39
CA ALA A 195 32.19 -4.11 -1.58
C ALA A 195 31.25 -3.67 -2.72
N PHE A 196 29.96 -4.04 -2.64
CA PHE A 196 28.96 -3.75 -3.67
C PHE A 196 28.02 -2.60 -3.30
N ARG A 197 28.22 -1.97 -2.15
CA ARG A 197 27.43 -0.81 -1.72
C ARG A 197 27.80 0.42 -2.53
N LEU A 198 26.77 1.06 -3.10
CA LEU A 198 26.94 2.20 -4.03
C LEU A 198 26.22 3.46 -3.55
N GLY A 199 25.29 3.32 -2.62
CA GLY A 199 24.34 4.36 -2.24
C GLY A 199 24.73 5.14 -0.97
N ASN A 200 23.82 6.00 -0.54
CA ASN A 200 23.91 6.72 0.71
C ASN A 200 23.36 5.87 1.86
N VAL A 201 24.23 5.21 2.62
CA VAL A 201 23.88 4.34 3.76
C VAL A 201 23.14 5.02 4.92
N PHE A 202 22.87 6.31 4.84
CA PHE A 202 22.15 7.08 5.87
C PHE A 202 20.72 7.46 5.48
N SER A 203 20.20 6.93 4.39
CA SER A 203 18.88 7.29 3.89
C SER A 203 18.12 6.03 3.45
N ASP A 204 17.10 5.67 4.22
CA ASP A 204 16.21 4.57 3.87
C ASP A 204 15.44 4.85 2.57
N ASP A 205 15.17 3.79 1.83
CA ASP A 205 14.40 3.85 0.60
C ASP A 205 12.89 4.07 0.84
N TRP A 206 12.23 4.64 -0.14
CA TRP A 206 10.79 4.80 -0.17
C TRP A 206 10.20 4.14 -1.41
N TYR A 207 8.97 3.67 -1.30
CA TYR A 207 8.20 3.32 -2.48
C TYR A 207 6.80 3.91 -2.42
N VAL A 208 6.22 4.12 -3.59
CA VAL A 208 4.92 4.77 -3.74
C VAL A 208 4.02 3.92 -4.61
N PHE A 209 2.78 3.73 -4.13
CA PHE A 209 1.68 3.25 -4.96
C PHE A 209 0.71 4.38 -5.25
N SER A 210 0.33 4.51 -6.51
CA SER A 210 -0.69 5.46 -6.95
C SER A 210 -1.70 4.77 -7.85
N GLY A 211 -2.99 4.96 -7.60
CA GLY A 211 -4.00 4.24 -8.36
C GLY A 211 -5.42 4.46 -7.90
N VAL A 212 -6.28 3.56 -8.33
CA VAL A 212 -7.71 3.54 -8.06
C VAL A 212 -8.09 2.34 -7.20
N THR A 213 -9.08 2.54 -6.33
CA THR A 213 -9.73 1.47 -5.57
C THR A 213 -11.19 1.37 -5.96
N LEU A 214 -11.69 0.17 -6.08
CA LEU A 214 -13.12 -0.10 -6.23
C LEU A 214 -13.53 -1.06 -5.12
N THR A 215 -14.42 -0.59 -4.22
CA THR A 215 -14.88 -1.40 -3.09
C THR A 215 -16.38 -1.64 -3.14
N TYR A 216 -16.77 -2.84 -2.69
CA TYR A 216 -18.16 -3.26 -2.49
C TYR A 216 -18.46 -3.23 -0.99
N THR A 217 -19.58 -2.59 -0.65
CA THR A 217 -20.04 -2.40 0.74
C THR A 217 -21.10 -3.44 1.09
N PHE A 218 -20.94 -4.10 2.25
CA PHE A 218 -21.87 -5.10 2.77
C PHE A 218 -22.05 -4.96 4.29
N GLY A 219 -22.98 -5.72 4.88
CA GLY A 219 -23.27 -5.67 6.33
C GLY A 219 -24.14 -4.49 6.76
N ARG A 220 -24.81 -3.80 5.82
CA ARG A 220 -25.77 -2.75 6.15
C ARG A 220 -27.02 -3.35 6.80
N LYS A 221 -27.46 -2.81 7.93
CA LYS A 221 -28.81 -3.07 8.41
C LYS A 221 -29.79 -2.29 7.54
N PRO A 222 -30.94 -2.89 7.17
CA PRO A 222 -32.02 -2.10 6.56
C PRO A 222 -32.41 -0.97 7.53
N CYS A 223 -32.57 0.22 6.98
CA CYS A 223 -32.99 1.40 7.74
C CYS A 223 -34.42 1.17 8.19
N GLN A 224 -34.68 1.10 9.49
CA GLN A 224 -36.05 1.03 10.03
C GLN A 224 -36.78 2.39 10.05
N ASP A 225 -36.01 3.51 9.98
CA ASP A 225 -36.54 4.88 10.13
C ASP A 225 -36.22 5.77 8.89
N CYS A 226 -36.28 5.24 7.68
CA CYS A 226 -35.96 6.00 6.45
C CYS A 226 -37.19 6.73 5.85
N PHE A 227 -38.30 6.85 6.58
CA PHE A 227 -39.54 7.48 6.10
C PHE A 227 -40.00 8.69 6.96
N GLU A 228 -39.08 9.39 7.62
CA GLU A 228 -39.34 10.73 8.15
C GLU A 228 -38.60 11.81 7.37
#